data_f6fad97b63158cc5dadda4adab16237e
#
_entry.id   f6fad97b63158cc5dadda4adab16237e
#
_cell.length_a   1.000
_cell.length_b   1.000
_cell.length_c   1.000
_cell.angle_alpha   90.00
_cell.angle_beta   90.00
_cell.angle_gamma   90.00
#
_symmetry.space_group_name_H-M   'P 1'
#
loop_
_entity.id
_entity.type
_entity.pdbx_description
1 polymer ?
#
loop_
_entity_poly.entity_id
_entity_poly.type
_entity_poly.pdbx_seq_one_letter_code
_entity_poly.pdbx_strand_id
1 'polypeptide(L)'
;MMGIFQKIKSGLQKTRQSIVGGVSQVFRSFQNIDEELYEELEETLIMADIGAVTSERIVEALRQKVKEEKCKDPSLLTGMLKEIIAGMLQGDSQLHLPQKPAMILVIGVNGVGKTTTAINLAANLAVMGKKVLLVDADPQANATSGLGFDINNRGIYECITGECGAADVIIGSPDVKHLSVLPSSIDLVGADAELPGLEDGHLRMKKSLDAVKAEYDFIFIDCSPSLGYTTVNALVAADSVLIPVQCEYFALEGLGKLLSTIKMTKSRLNPGLEIEGFVMTMYSRSRLANQVTLEVREHFKHLAYDTIIQRNIRLSEAPSHGKPVILHDAASTGSAAYMNLAKEFMQRNRKQ
;
A
#
# COMPACT_ATOMS: atom_id res chain seq x y z
N MET A 1 10.43 -25.36 -25.80
CA MET A 1 9.40 -24.72 -24.95
C MET A 1 9.79 -23.27 -24.74
N MET A 2 9.13 -22.34 -25.41
CA MET A 2 9.34 -20.90 -25.19
C MET A 2 8.89 -20.57 -23.77
N GLY A 3 9.77 -20.05 -22.93
CA GLY A 3 9.51 -19.74 -21.53
C GLY A 3 8.41 -18.68 -21.39
N ILE A 4 7.66 -18.75 -20.28
CA ILE A 4 6.60 -17.80 -19.89
C ILE A 4 7.10 -16.35 -20.00
N PHE A 5 8.37 -16.08 -19.72
CA PHE A 5 9.04 -14.78 -19.92
C PHE A 5 9.00 -14.26 -21.36
N GLN A 6 9.16 -15.14 -22.36
CA GLN A 6 9.06 -14.71 -23.76
C GLN A 6 7.61 -14.37 -24.12
N LYS A 7 6.62 -15.03 -23.51
CA LYS A 7 5.20 -14.71 -23.74
C LYS A 7 4.81 -13.39 -23.06
N ILE A 8 5.28 -13.13 -21.83
CA ILE A 8 5.03 -11.87 -21.12
C ILE A 8 5.78 -10.72 -21.81
N LYS A 9 7.07 -10.91 -22.15
CA LYS A 9 7.85 -9.94 -22.91
C LYS A 9 7.27 -9.69 -24.30
N SER A 10 6.74 -10.71 -24.97
CA SER A 10 6.04 -10.56 -26.25
C SER A 10 4.66 -9.90 -26.08
N GLY A 11 3.96 -10.14 -24.98
CA GLY A 11 2.71 -9.45 -24.62
C GLY A 11 2.96 -7.96 -24.35
N LEU A 12 3.91 -7.64 -23.49
CA LEU A 12 4.31 -6.25 -23.20
C LEU A 12 4.94 -5.56 -24.42
N GLN A 13 5.70 -6.27 -25.26
CA GLN A 13 6.17 -5.74 -26.53
C GLN A 13 5.03 -5.49 -27.53
N LYS A 14 4.03 -6.37 -27.57
CA LYS A 14 2.84 -6.16 -28.41
C LYS A 14 2.04 -4.94 -27.92
N THR A 15 1.80 -4.79 -26.63
CA THR A 15 1.10 -3.63 -26.06
C THR A 15 1.91 -2.35 -26.29
N ARG A 16 3.23 -2.37 -26.04
CA ARG A 16 4.11 -1.25 -26.31
C ARG A 16 4.18 -0.92 -27.82
N GLN A 17 4.26 -1.92 -28.70
CA GLN A 17 4.25 -1.73 -30.15
C GLN A 17 2.88 -1.27 -30.64
N SER A 18 1.79 -1.75 -30.05
CA SER A 18 0.43 -1.31 -30.38
C SER A 18 0.23 0.17 -30.01
N ILE A 19 0.61 0.58 -28.80
CA ILE A 19 0.47 1.98 -28.34
C ILE A 19 1.41 2.91 -29.15
N VAL A 20 2.71 2.61 -29.16
CA VAL A 20 3.71 3.47 -29.86
C VAL A 20 3.50 3.44 -31.37
N GLY A 21 3.13 2.29 -31.92
CA GLY A 21 2.82 2.12 -33.34
C GLY A 21 1.55 2.86 -33.74
N GLY A 22 0.46 2.71 -32.98
CA GLY A 22 -0.83 3.37 -33.21
C GLY A 22 -0.69 4.90 -33.15
N VAL A 23 -0.16 5.42 -32.05
CA VAL A 23 0.07 6.88 -31.90
C VAL A 23 0.98 7.46 -32.98
N SER A 24 2.07 6.74 -33.31
CA SER A 24 2.98 7.22 -34.39
C SER A 24 2.32 7.14 -35.78
N GLN A 25 1.39 6.23 -35.96
CA GLN A 25 0.61 6.12 -37.20
C GLN A 25 -0.38 7.27 -37.33
N VAL A 26 -1.10 7.60 -36.27
CA VAL A 26 -2.00 8.78 -36.22
C VAL A 26 -1.24 10.02 -36.64
N PHE A 27 -0.12 10.35 -35.99
CA PHE A 27 0.65 11.57 -36.31
C PHE A 27 1.26 11.58 -37.70
N ARG A 28 1.43 10.43 -38.37
CA ARG A 28 1.91 10.34 -39.75
C ARG A 28 0.80 10.42 -40.78
N SER A 29 -0.43 10.07 -40.43
CA SER A 29 -1.58 10.08 -41.35
C SER A 29 -2.13 11.48 -41.59
N PHE A 30 -1.86 12.44 -40.69
CA PHE A 30 -2.33 13.82 -40.77
C PHE A 30 -1.24 14.76 -41.27
N GLN A 31 -1.62 15.64 -42.18
CA GLN A 31 -0.75 16.72 -42.69
C GLN A 31 -0.88 18.02 -41.88
N ASN A 32 -1.99 18.17 -41.17
CA ASN A 32 -2.28 19.34 -40.32
C ASN A 32 -2.66 18.87 -38.91
N ILE A 33 -2.48 19.78 -37.95
CA ILE A 33 -2.94 19.57 -36.57
C ILE A 33 -4.34 20.18 -36.47
N ASP A 34 -5.36 19.37 -36.65
CA ASP A 34 -6.77 19.72 -36.61
C ASP A 34 -7.54 18.90 -35.56
N GLU A 35 -8.82 19.12 -35.49
CA GLU A 35 -9.70 18.44 -34.52
C GLU A 35 -9.76 16.93 -34.76
N GLU A 36 -9.78 16.52 -36.02
CA GLU A 36 -9.87 15.12 -36.41
C GLU A 36 -8.64 14.32 -35.96
N LEU A 37 -7.43 14.94 -35.95
CA LEU A 37 -6.21 14.35 -35.38
C LEU A 37 -6.35 14.07 -33.88
N TYR A 38 -6.94 15.01 -33.13
CA TYR A 38 -7.13 14.85 -31.69
C TYR A 38 -8.16 13.78 -31.33
N GLU A 39 -9.26 13.70 -32.09
CA GLU A 39 -10.26 12.66 -31.93
C GLU A 39 -9.69 11.26 -32.20
N GLU A 40 -8.93 11.09 -33.30
CA GLU A 40 -8.30 9.79 -33.64
C GLU A 40 -7.20 9.40 -32.65
N LEU A 41 -6.49 10.41 -32.10
CA LEU A 41 -5.53 10.16 -31.03
C LEU A 41 -6.23 9.68 -29.74
N GLU A 42 -7.35 10.29 -29.36
CA GLU A 42 -8.13 9.91 -28.19
C GLU A 42 -8.65 8.47 -28.32
N GLU A 43 -9.24 8.14 -29.46
CA GLU A 43 -9.70 6.78 -29.75
C GLU A 43 -8.55 5.77 -29.69
N THR A 44 -7.40 6.11 -30.26
CA THR A 44 -6.19 5.27 -30.23
C THR A 44 -5.70 5.02 -28.81
N LEU A 45 -5.74 6.02 -27.93
CA LEU A 45 -5.35 5.91 -26.54
C LEU A 45 -6.36 5.06 -25.74
N ILE A 46 -7.66 5.21 -26.01
CA ILE A 46 -8.72 4.40 -25.40
C ILE A 46 -8.58 2.93 -25.82
N MET A 47 -8.38 2.68 -27.11
CA MET A 47 -8.15 1.33 -27.65
C MET A 47 -6.86 0.68 -27.11
N ALA A 48 -5.90 1.49 -26.67
CA ALA A 48 -4.67 1.05 -26.01
C ALA A 48 -4.83 0.83 -24.48
N ASP A 49 -6.08 0.80 -23.97
CA ASP A 49 -6.45 0.54 -22.57
C ASP A 49 -5.96 1.61 -21.57
N ILE A 50 -5.77 2.84 -22.04
CA ILE A 50 -5.37 3.98 -21.16
C ILE A 50 -6.57 4.51 -20.35
N GLY A 51 -7.79 4.18 -20.77
CA GLY A 51 -9.03 4.62 -20.14
C GLY A 51 -9.45 6.05 -20.56
N ALA A 52 -10.76 6.25 -20.79
CA ALA A 52 -11.32 7.45 -21.39
C ALA A 52 -10.91 8.76 -20.68
N VAL A 53 -11.05 8.84 -19.36
CA VAL A 53 -10.73 10.04 -18.57
C VAL A 53 -9.24 10.42 -18.69
N THR A 54 -8.35 9.44 -18.73
CA THR A 54 -6.90 9.69 -18.86
C THR A 54 -6.55 10.09 -20.29
N SER A 55 -7.19 9.48 -21.29
CA SER A 55 -7.01 9.80 -22.71
C SER A 55 -7.45 11.23 -23.00
N GLU A 56 -8.62 11.65 -22.55
CA GLU A 56 -9.14 13.01 -22.64
C GLU A 56 -8.14 14.03 -22.03
N ARG A 57 -7.62 13.75 -20.83
CA ARG A 57 -6.63 14.64 -20.17
C ARG A 57 -5.33 14.75 -20.94
N ILE A 58 -4.85 13.66 -21.53
CA ILE A 58 -3.63 13.63 -22.35
C ILE A 58 -3.83 14.47 -23.62
N VAL A 59 -4.96 14.27 -24.30
CA VAL A 59 -5.29 15.00 -25.52
C VAL A 59 -5.47 16.49 -25.26
N GLU A 60 -6.17 16.87 -24.19
CA GLU A 60 -6.36 18.28 -23.85
C GLU A 60 -5.03 18.96 -23.49
N ALA A 61 -4.16 18.28 -22.73
CA ALA A 61 -2.82 18.79 -22.43
C ALA A 61 -1.95 18.94 -23.71
N LEU A 62 -2.09 18.01 -24.66
CA LEU A 62 -1.41 18.13 -25.96
C LEU A 62 -1.94 19.32 -26.78
N ARG A 63 -3.25 19.51 -26.83
CA ARG A 63 -3.92 20.62 -27.48
C ARG A 63 -3.42 21.96 -26.94
N GLN A 64 -3.37 22.08 -25.62
CA GLN A 64 -2.87 23.29 -24.96
C GLN A 64 -1.40 23.54 -25.28
N LYS A 65 -0.55 22.53 -25.20
CA LYS A 65 0.89 22.63 -25.50
C LYS A 65 1.15 23.02 -26.94
N VAL A 66 0.43 22.43 -27.91
CA VAL A 66 0.48 22.79 -29.33
C VAL A 66 0.14 24.26 -29.56
N LYS A 67 -0.86 24.77 -28.84
CA LYS A 67 -1.27 26.19 -28.91
C LYS A 67 -0.22 27.13 -28.32
N GLU A 68 0.36 26.77 -27.17
CA GLU A 68 1.39 27.56 -26.49
C GLU A 68 2.68 27.62 -27.33
N GLU A 69 3.14 26.51 -27.88
CA GLU A 69 4.36 26.42 -28.68
C GLU A 69 4.14 26.79 -30.16
N LYS A 70 2.87 27.09 -30.55
CA LYS A 70 2.49 27.42 -31.94
C LYS A 70 2.97 26.34 -32.94
N CYS A 71 2.95 25.08 -32.52
CA CYS A 71 3.40 23.97 -33.32
C CYS A 71 2.44 23.74 -34.51
N LYS A 72 3.03 23.59 -35.71
CA LYS A 72 2.27 23.32 -36.97
C LYS A 72 2.68 21.99 -37.61
N ASP A 73 3.73 21.34 -37.10
CA ASP A 73 4.27 20.12 -37.66
C ASP A 73 3.86 18.91 -36.83
N PRO A 74 2.99 18.00 -37.37
CA PRO A 74 2.56 16.81 -36.68
C PRO A 74 3.69 15.88 -36.24
N SER A 75 4.87 15.93 -36.89
CA SER A 75 6.00 15.07 -36.55
C SER A 75 6.58 15.37 -35.16
N LEU A 76 6.37 16.57 -34.63
CA LEU A 76 6.82 17.01 -33.31
C LEU A 76 5.89 16.56 -32.19
N LEU A 77 4.64 16.19 -32.49
CA LEU A 77 3.64 15.80 -31.51
C LEU A 77 4.05 14.56 -30.68
N THR A 78 4.81 13.64 -31.27
CA THR A 78 5.34 12.48 -30.53
C THR A 78 6.27 12.89 -29.38
N GLY A 79 7.07 13.93 -29.57
CA GLY A 79 7.94 14.50 -28.53
C GLY A 79 7.12 15.16 -27.43
N MET A 80 6.19 16.03 -27.81
CA MET A 80 5.29 16.74 -26.90
C MET A 80 4.45 15.77 -26.06
N LEU A 81 3.88 14.73 -26.69
CA LEU A 81 3.11 13.72 -26.00
C LEU A 81 3.95 12.95 -24.97
N LYS A 82 5.20 12.61 -25.29
CA LYS A 82 6.11 11.97 -24.34
C LYS A 82 6.40 12.86 -23.13
N GLU A 83 6.59 14.15 -23.34
CA GLU A 83 6.82 15.10 -22.23
C GLU A 83 5.59 15.26 -21.36
N ILE A 84 4.40 15.34 -21.95
CA ILE A 84 3.13 15.40 -21.23
C ILE A 84 2.93 14.15 -20.37
N ILE A 85 3.09 12.97 -20.96
CA ILE A 85 2.94 11.71 -20.24
C ILE A 85 4.04 11.59 -19.16
N ALA A 86 5.27 11.96 -19.45
CA ALA A 86 6.35 12.00 -18.46
C ALA A 86 6.04 12.99 -17.32
N GLY A 87 5.48 14.17 -17.63
CA GLY A 87 5.01 15.13 -16.63
C GLY A 87 3.84 14.61 -15.78
N MET A 88 2.89 13.91 -16.39
CA MET A 88 1.78 13.26 -15.68
C MET A 88 2.26 12.08 -14.80
N LEU A 89 3.35 11.42 -15.19
CA LEU A 89 4.01 10.35 -14.42
C LEU A 89 5.03 10.88 -13.41
N GLN A 90 5.43 12.15 -13.53
CA GLN A 90 6.21 12.88 -12.54
C GLN A 90 5.30 13.47 -11.44
N GLY A 91 4.28 12.74 -11.03
CA GLY A 91 3.69 12.94 -9.72
C GLY A 91 4.83 12.82 -8.71
N ASP A 92 4.87 13.75 -7.76
CA ASP A 92 5.86 13.81 -6.70
C ASP A 92 6.09 12.40 -6.14
N SER A 93 7.21 11.77 -6.55
CA SER A 93 7.61 10.45 -6.07
C SER A 93 8.23 10.54 -4.68
N GLN A 94 8.08 11.69 -4.02
CA GLN A 94 8.38 11.87 -2.62
C GLN A 94 7.13 11.53 -1.82
N LEU A 95 7.23 10.48 -1.05
CA LEU A 95 6.24 10.13 -0.05
C LEU A 95 6.17 11.29 0.95
N HIS A 96 5.16 12.13 0.82
CA HIS A 96 4.84 13.14 1.83
C HIS A 96 4.09 12.44 2.97
N LEU A 97 4.82 11.72 3.82
CA LEU A 97 4.26 11.40 5.14
C LEU A 97 4.10 12.72 5.90
N PRO A 98 2.92 13.01 6.45
CA PRO A 98 2.72 14.21 7.23
C PRO A 98 3.76 14.27 8.36
N GLN A 99 4.15 15.48 8.73
CA GLN A 99 5.03 15.69 9.89
C GLN A 99 4.45 14.93 11.07
N LYS A 100 5.27 14.01 11.65
CA LYS A 100 4.95 13.15 12.81
C LYS A 100 3.66 13.54 13.56
N PRO A 101 2.86 12.58 13.94
CA PRO A 101 2.95 11.12 13.80
C PRO A 101 2.33 10.59 12.50
N ALA A 102 2.86 9.48 11.96
CA ALA A 102 2.33 8.82 10.77
C ALA A 102 1.49 7.58 11.13
N MET A 103 0.33 7.42 10.46
CA MET A 103 -0.52 6.24 10.55
C MET A 103 -0.32 5.34 9.34
N ILE A 104 0.17 4.12 9.55
CA ILE A 104 0.51 3.15 8.51
C ILE A 104 -0.41 1.94 8.62
N LEU A 105 -1.21 1.70 7.59
CA LEU A 105 -2.03 0.49 7.50
C LEU A 105 -1.20 -0.66 6.90
N VAL A 106 -1.14 -1.79 7.60
CA VAL A 106 -0.54 -3.03 7.08
C VAL A 106 -1.65 -3.89 6.51
N ILE A 107 -1.72 -3.98 5.19
CA ILE A 107 -2.81 -4.68 4.48
C ILE A 107 -2.26 -5.57 3.37
N GLY A 108 -2.93 -6.68 3.09
CA GLY A 108 -2.54 -7.63 2.06
C GLY A 108 -3.53 -8.78 1.97
N VAL A 109 -3.36 -9.69 1.02
CA VAL A 109 -4.19 -10.89 0.88
C VAL A 109 -4.00 -11.85 2.07
N ASN A 110 -4.82 -12.90 2.14
CA ASN A 110 -4.72 -13.90 3.20
C ASN A 110 -3.35 -14.60 3.20
N GLY A 111 -2.81 -14.84 4.39
CA GLY A 111 -1.62 -15.65 4.58
C GLY A 111 -0.28 -14.98 4.26
N VAL A 112 -0.25 -13.70 3.84
CA VAL A 112 1.00 -13.01 3.45
C VAL A 112 1.84 -12.50 4.64
N GLY A 113 1.43 -12.73 5.88
CA GLY A 113 2.17 -12.29 7.07
C GLY A 113 1.94 -10.83 7.46
N LYS A 114 0.73 -10.29 7.27
CA LYS A 114 0.33 -8.94 7.71
C LYS A 114 0.59 -8.72 9.19
N THR A 115 -0.09 -9.48 10.03
CA THR A 115 0.02 -9.42 11.49
C THR A 115 1.46 -9.62 11.97
N THR A 116 2.16 -10.60 11.40
CA THR A 116 3.58 -10.83 11.72
C THR A 116 4.43 -9.61 11.37
N THR A 117 4.15 -8.94 10.24
CA THR A 117 4.86 -7.73 9.82
C THR A 117 4.50 -6.56 10.72
N ALA A 118 3.23 -6.34 11.03
CA ALA A 118 2.77 -5.26 11.90
C ALA A 118 3.40 -5.38 13.30
N ILE A 119 3.30 -6.54 13.93
CA ILE A 119 3.90 -6.81 15.26
C ILE A 119 5.40 -6.56 15.25
N ASN A 120 6.12 -7.20 14.33
CA ASN A 120 7.58 -7.18 14.39
C ASN A 120 8.19 -5.86 13.93
N LEU A 121 7.57 -5.16 12.95
CA LEU A 121 8.01 -3.82 12.57
C LEU A 121 7.75 -2.81 13.70
N ALA A 122 6.55 -2.81 14.30
CA ALA A 122 6.22 -1.96 15.43
C ALA A 122 7.16 -2.19 16.63
N ALA A 123 7.39 -3.47 17.00
CA ALA A 123 8.29 -3.82 18.10
C ALA A 123 9.74 -3.39 17.84
N ASN A 124 10.28 -3.58 16.63
CA ASN A 124 11.63 -3.16 16.29
C ASN A 124 11.79 -1.63 16.31
N LEU A 125 10.80 -0.88 15.82
CA LEU A 125 10.82 0.60 15.90
C LEU A 125 10.77 1.07 17.37
N ALA A 126 9.98 0.40 18.22
CA ALA A 126 9.92 0.69 19.65
C ALA A 126 11.26 0.39 20.35
N VAL A 127 11.91 -0.73 20.02
CA VAL A 127 13.29 -1.04 20.49
C VAL A 127 14.31 0.02 20.02
N MET A 128 14.09 0.63 18.86
CA MET A 128 14.89 1.76 18.36
C MET A 128 14.54 3.10 19.04
N GLY A 129 13.68 3.10 20.06
CA GLY A 129 13.31 4.27 20.86
C GLY A 129 12.19 5.12 20.28
N LYS A 130 11.42 4.62 19.31
CA LYS A 130 10.23 5.29 18.78
C LYS A 130 9.01 4.96 19.63
N LYS A 131 8.15 5.95 19.86
CA LYS A 131 6.84 5.72 20.46
C LYS A 131 5.89 5.15 19.40
N VAL A 132 5.49 3.90 19.57
CA VAL A 132 4.69 3.18 18.56
C VAL A 132 3.39 2.68 19.17
N LEU A 133 2.27 2.94 18.48
CA LEU A 133 0.98 2.31 18.74
C LEU A 133 0.73 1.24 17.67
N LEU A 134 0.43 0.03 18.09
CA LEU A 134 -0.11 -1.02 17.24
C LEU A 134 -1.61 -1.13 17.48
N VAL A 135 -2.40 -0.88 16.46
CA VAL A 135 -3.86 -1.03 16.46
C VAL A 135 -4.18 -2.36 15.82
N ASP A 136 -4.82 -3.24 16.57
CA ASP A 136 -5.36 -4.48 16.03
C ASP A 136 -6.79 -4.22 15.53
N ALA A 137 -7.00 -4.27 14.23
CA ALA A 137 -8.29 -4.08 13.57
C ALA A 137 -8.75 -5.35 12.84
N ASP A 138 -8.36 -6.52 13.35
CA ASP A 138 -8.83 -7.83 12.90
C ASP A 138 -9.67 -8.46 14.03
N PRO A 139 -10.91 -8.92 13.76
CA PRO A 139 -11.73 -9.62 14.75
C PRO A 139 -11.10 -10.89 15.32
N GLN A 140 -10.10 -11.46 14.60
CA GLN A 140 -9.34 -12.60 15.10
C GLN A 140 -8.35 -12.23 16.23
N ALA A 141 -8.12 -10.94 16.47
CA ALA A 141 -7.26 -10.40 17.51
C ALA A 141 -5.85 -11.03 17.57
N ASN A 142 -5.30 -11.35 16.37
CA ASN A 142 -4.00 -12.03 16.27
C ASN A 142 -2.82 -11.14 16.66
N ALA A 143 -2.91 -9.82 16.46
CA ALA A 143 -1.86 -8.90 16.90
C ALA A 143 -1.91 -8.73 18.43
N THR A 144 -3.10 -8.69 19.01
CA THR A 144 -3.34 -8.61 20.44
C THR A 144 -2.80 -9.84 21.15
N SER A 145 -3.28 -11.02 20.79
CA SER A 145 -2.86 -12.30 21.40
C SER A 145 -1.39 -12.63 21.13
N GLY A 146 -0.90 -12.31 19.93
CA GLY A 146 0.49 -12.53 19.53
C GLY A 146 1.51 -11.71 20.31
N LEU A 147 1.07 -10.66 21.00
CA LEU A 147 1.85 -9.85 21.95
C LEU A 147 1.53 -10.16 23.44
N GLY A 148 0.73 -11.21 23.69
CA GLY A 148 0.40 -11.67 25.02
C GLY A 148 -0.67 -10.83 25.77
N PHE A 149 -1.42 -9.99 25.05
CA PHE A 149 -2.53 -9.23 25.64
C PHE A 149 -3.82 -10.06 25.67
N ASP A 150 -4.68 -9.76 26.65
CA ASP A 150 -6.00 -10.38 26.76
C ASP A 150 -6.95 -9.84 25.69
N ILE A 151 -7.57 -10.74 24.93
CA ILE A 151 -8.53 -10.45 23.88
C ILE A 151 -9.94 -10.19 24.38
N ASN A 152 -10.20 -10.35 25.69
CA ASN A 152 -11.51 -10.11 26.30
C ASN A 152 -11.66 -8.68 26.86
N ASN A 153 -10.66 -7.84 26.67
CA ASN A 153 -10.71 -6.45 27.07
C ASN A 153 -11.43 -5.60 26.00
N ARG A 154 -11.96 -4.45 26.43
CA ARG A 154 -12.38 -3.40 25.50
C ARG A 154 -11.25 -3.01 24.58
N GLY A 155 -11.60 -2.63 23.36
CA GLY A 155 -10.61 -2.33 22.34
C GLY A 155 -11.11 -1.41 21.24
N ILE A 156 -10.64 -1.64 20.02
CA ILE A 156 -10.96 -0.80 18.86
C ILE A 156 -12.45 -0.81 18.54
N TYR A 157 -13.19 -1.90 18.81
CA TYR A 157 -14.63 -1.97 18.58
C TYR A 157 -15.38 -0.89 19.34
N GLU A 158 -15.19 -0.80 20.66
CA GLU A 158 -15.85 0.20 21.51
C GLU A 158 -15.44 1.63 21.17
N CYS A 159 -14.20 1.81 20.65
CA CYS A 159 -13.74 3.12 20.18
C CYS A 159 -14.49 3.56 18.92
N ILE A 160 -14.67 2.68 17.94
CA ILE A 160 -15.30 3.04 16.67
C ILE A 160 -16.84 3.07 16.74
N THR A 161 -17.44 2.35 17.67
CA THR A 161 -18.87 2.47 17.99
C THR A 161 -19.18 3.72 18.82
N GLY A 162 -18.17 4.26 19.51
CA GLY A 162 -18.30 5.50 20.31
C GLY A 162 -18.61 5.26 21.78
N GLU A 163 -18.39 4.04 22.27
CA GLU A 163 -18.62 3.67 23.67
C GLU A 163 -17.51 4.15 24.62
N CYS A 164 -16.26 4.30 24.07
CA CYS A 164 -15.13 4.82 24.82
C CYS A 164 -14.14 5.56 23.92
N GLY A 165 -13.21 6.31 24.52
CA GLY A 165 -12.07 6.90 23.81
C GLY A 165 -10.92 5.91 23.62
N ALA A 166 -10.10 6.09 22.56
CA ALA A 166 -8.95 5.23 22.34
C ALA A 166 -7.95 5.28 23.51
N ALA A 167 -7.79 6.44 24.15
CA ALA A 167 -6.90 6.59 25.31
C ALA A 167 -7.32 5.72 26.51
N ASP A 168 -8.60 5.37 26.63
CA ASP A 168 -9.13 4.62 27.77
C ASP A 168 -8.81 3.12 27.68
N VAL A 169 -8.47 2.62 26.48
CA VAL A 169 -8.31 1.19 26.19
C VAL A 169 -6.93 0.82 25.63
N ILE A 170 -6.08 1.80 25.35
CA ILE A 170 -4.69 1.55 24.93
C ILE A 170 -3.89 1.00 26.11
N ILE A 171 -3.16 -0.09 25.86
CA ILE A 171 -2.36 -0.80 26.86
C ILE A 171 -0.88 -0.73 26.45
N GLY A 172 -0.02 -0.27 27.38
CA GLY A 172 1.44 -0.29 27.17
C GLY A 172 1.99 -1.72 27.25
N SER A 173 2.92 -2.05 26.35
CA SER A 173 3.57 -3.38 26.38
C SER A 173 4.46 -3.50 27.63
N PRO A 174 4.33 -4.56 28.43
CA PRO A 174 5.21 -4.80 29.58
C PRO A 174 6.63 -5.19 29.14
N ASP A 175 6.75 -5.83 27.99
CA ASP A 175 8.00 -6.42 27.50
C ASP A 175 8.77 -5.53 26.54
N VAL A 176 8.08 -4.61 25.82
CA VAL A 176 8.70 -3.72 24.83
C VAL A 176 8.43 -2.26 25.21
N LYS A 177 9.44 -1.61 25.77
CA LYS A 177 9.34 -0.17 26.07
C LYS A 177 8.98 0.63 24.82
N HIS A 178 8.11 1.62 24.96
CA HIS A 178 7.63 2.50 23.88
C HIS A 178 6.66 1.83 22.86
N LEU A 179 6.27 0.57 23.08
CA LEU A 179 5.19 -0.06 22.33
C LEU A 179 3.91 -0.02 23.15
N SER A 180 2.83 0.44 22.54
CA SER A 180 1.47 0.34 23.05
C SER A 180 0.60 -0.43 22.06
N VAL A 181 -0.45 -1.06 22.55
CA VAL A 181 -1.42 -1.80 21.74
C VAL A 181 -2.81 -1.26 22.00
N LEU A 182 -3.57 -1.00 20.95
CA LEU A 182 -5.01 -0.85 20.99
C LEU A 182 -5.59 -2.21 20.58
N PRO A 183 -6.15 -2.98 21.54
CA PRO A 183 -6.49 -4.38 21.29
C PRO A 183 -7.75 -4.53 20.45
N SER A 184 -7.95 -5.74 19.93
CA SER A 184 -9.16 -6.19 19.27
C SER A 184 -9.85 -7.32 20.04
N SER A 185 -11.10 -7.54 19.72
CA SER A 185 -11.90 -8.68 20.19
C SER A 185 -12.78 -9.21 19.06
N ILE A 186 -13.44 -10.34 19.30
CA ILE A 186 -14.40 -10.91 18.35
C ILE A 186 -15.59 -9.99 18.08
N ASP A 187 -15.90 -9.08 19.00
CA ASP A 187 -17.03 -8.15 18.87
C ASP A 187 -16.84 -7.20 17.68
N LEU A 188 -15.60 -7.00 17.22
CA LEU A 188 -15.30 -6.21 16.02
C LEU A 188 -16.00 -6.73 14.75
N VAL A 189 -16.48 -8.00 14.74
CA VAL A 189 -17.33 -8.52 13.64
C VAL A 189 -18.61 -7.68 13.50
N GLY A 190 -19.15 -7.18 14.62
CA GLY A 190 -20.36 -6.34 14.63
C GLY A 190 -20.18 -5.01 13.90
N ALA A 191 -18.98 -4.48 13.90
CA ALA A 191 -18.67 -3.17 13.29
C ALA A 191 -19.04 -3.07 11.81
N ASP A 192 -18.86 -4.15 11.03
CA ASP A 192 -19.20 -4.15 9.60
C ASP A 192 -20.71 -3.99 9.34
N ALA A 193 -21.56 -4.39 10.30
CA ALA A 193 -23.01 -4.21 10.23
C ALA A 193 -23.48 -2.87 10.83
N GLU A 194 -22.83 -2.40 11.86
CA GLU A 194 -23.26 -1.24 12.65
C GLU A 194 -22.75 0.09 12.11
N LEU A 195 -21.47 0.16 11.73
CA LEU A 195 -20.85 1.40 11.26
C LEU A 195 -21.55 2.04 10.06
N PRO A 196 -22.06 1.29 9.04
CA PRO A 196 -22.78 1.89 7.92
C PRO A 196 -24.02 2.69 8.33
N GLY A 197 -24.63 2.38 9.48
CA GLY A 197 -25.81 3.07 10.02
C GLY A 197 -25.47 4.32 10.85
N LEU A 198 -24.20 4.54 11.18
CA LEU A 198 -23.78 5.67 12.00
C LEU A 198 -23.45 6.89 11.14
N GLU A 199 -23.73 8.08 11.69
CA GLU A 199 -23.23 9.33 11.11
C GLU A 199 -21.68 9.28 11.04
N ASP A 200 -21.12 9.61 9.86
CA ASP A 200 -19.69 9.52 9.60
C ASP A 200 -19.07 8.13 9.89
N GLY A 201 -19.86 7.06 9.73
CA GLY A 201 -19.43 5.70 10.04
C GLY A 201 -18.08 5.30 9.44
N HIS A 202 -17.73 5.80 8.23
CA HIS A 202 -16.45 5.56 7.56
C HIS A 202 -15.28 6.36 8.15
N LEU A 203 -15.51 7.34 9.03
CA LEU A 203 -14.50 8.17 9.69
C LEU A 203 -14.25 7.78 11.15
N ARG A 204 -14.96 6.79 11.68
CA ARG A 204 -14.95 6.46 13.11
C ARG A 204 -13.55 6.07 13.62
N MET A 205 -12.87 5.20 12.91
CA MET A 205 -11.49 4.82 13.27
C MET A 205 -10.55 6.03 13.21
N LYS A 206 -10.65 6.84 12.15
CA LYS A 206 -9.86 8.05 12.03
C LYS A 206 -10.06 9.00 13.21
N LYS A 207 -11.31 9.29 13.57
CA LYS A 207 -11.63 10.18 14.70
C LYS A 207 -11.08 9.64 16.03
N SER A 208 -11.20 8.33 16.28
CA SER A 208 -10.65 7.68 17.46
C SER A 208 -9.13 7.79 17.55
N LEU A 209 -8.44 7.53 16.44
CA LEU A 209 -6.96 7.53 16.42
C LEU A 209 -6.38 8.95 16.38
N ASP A 210 -7.04 9.90 15.74
CA ASP A 210 -6.61 11.31 15.73
C ASP A 210 -6.56 11.90 17.15
N ALA A 211 -7.41 11.42 18.08
CA ALA A 211 -7.43 11.87 19.47
C ALA A 211 -6.15 11.51 20.25
N VAL A 212 -5.46 10.43 19.88
CA VAL A 212 -4.23 9.95 20.55
C VAL A 212 -2.97 10.08 19.67
N LYS A 213 -3.15 10.45 18.41
CA LYS A 213 -2.10 10.48 17.39
C LYS A 213 -0.85 11.22 17.86
N ALA A 214 -0.99 12.37 18.53
CA ALA A 214 0.13 13.21 18.96
C ALA A 214 1.09 12.56 19.97
N GLU A 215 0.69 11.50 20.63
CA GLU A 215 1.48 10.81 21.64
C GLU A 215 2.52 9.85 21.06
N TYR A 216 2.37 9.49 19.76
CA TYR A 216 3.16 8.47 19.09
C TYR A 216 4.02 9.06 17.95
N ASP A 217 5.13 8.40 17.65
CA ASP A 217 5.90 8.65 16.43
C ASP A 217 5.25 7.94 15.23
N PHE A 218 4.74 6.73 15.45
CA PHE A 218 4.09 5.89 14.43
C PHE A 218 2.88 5.15 15.00
N ILE A 219 1.83 5.03 14.19
CA ILE A 219 0.67 4.18 14.48
C ILE A 219 0.58 3.15 13.35
N PHE A 220 0.70 1.87 13.68
CA PHE A 220 0.48 0.77 12.74
C PHE A 220 -0.91 0.19 12.96
N ILE A 221 -1.65 -0.01 11.88
CA ILE A 221 -2.98 -0.64 11.91
C ILE A 221 -2.84 -1.99 11.23
N ASP A 222 -3.00 -3.09 11.98
CA ASP A 222 -3.13 -4.44 11.43
C ASP A 222 -4.59 -4.71 11.12
N CYS A 223 -4.91 -5.06 9.88
CA CYS A 223 -6.29 -5.18 9.45
C CYS A 223 -6.59 -6.54 8.84
N SER A 224 -7.83 -6.98 9.03
CA SER A 224 -8.37 -8.17 8.37
C SER A 224 -8.17 -8.11 6.85
N PRO A 225 -7.96 -9.27 6.20
CA PRO A 225 -7.89 -9.36 4.75
C PRO A 225 -9.23 -9.14 4.04
N SER A 226 -10.33 -9.09 4.79
CA SER A 226 -11.65 -8.80 4.25
C SER A 226 -11.72 -7.35 3.77
N LEU A 227 -12.43 -7.10 2.67
CA LEU A 227 -12.72 -5.75 2.20
C LEU A 227 -14.03 -5.21 2.81
N GLY A 228 -14.22 -5.48 4.12
CA GLY A 228 -15.36 -5.01 4.90
C GLY A 228 -15.29 -3.52 5.24
N TYR A 229 -16.30 -3.04 5.93
CA TYR A 229 -16.41 -1.64 6.32
C TYR A 229 -15.31 -1.21 7.31
N THR A 230 -14.88 -2.12 8.17
CA THR A 230 -13.72 -1.94 9.07
C THR A 230 -12.44 -1.66 8.29
N THR A 231 -12.20 -2.39 7.18
CA THR A 231 -11.05 -2.14 6.29
C THR A 231 -11.14 -0.78 5.60
N VAL A 232 -12.33 -0.36 5.18
CA VAL A 232 -12.54 0.99 4.63
C VAL A 232 -12.21 2.05 5.68
N ASN A 233 -12.66 1.87 6.93
CA ASN A 233 -12.30 2.75 8.05
C ASN A 233 -10.79 2.84 8.27
N ALA A 234 -10.08 1.71 8.22
CA ALA A 234 -8.62 1.67 8.35
C ALA A 234 -7.92 2.42 7.21
N LEU A 235 -8.38 2.24 5.95
CA LEU A 235 -7.86 2.98 4.78
C LEU A 235 -8.13 4.49 4.86
N VAL A 236 -9.27 4.89 5.45
CA VAL A 236 -9.61 6.30 5.64
C VAL A 236 -8.79 6.92 6.76
N ALA A 237 -8.46 6.15 7.79
CA ALA A 237 -7.63 6.61 8.91
C ALA A 237 -6.14 6.73 8.54
N ALA A 238 -5.64 5.86 7.68
CA ALA A 238 -4.22 5.76 7.37
C ALA A 238 -3.70 6.93 6.52
N ASP A 239 -2.44 7.32 6.76
CA ASP A 239 -1.67 8.21 5.91
C ASP A 239 -1.03 7.42 4.75
N SER A 240 -0.59 6.18 5.03
CA SER A 240 0.02 5.30 4.03
C SER A 240 -0.28 3.83 4.26
N VAL A 241 0.00 3.02 3.23
CA VAL A 241 -0.30 1.58 3.20
C VAL A 241 0.98 0.78 2.96
N LEU A 242 1.38 -0.05 3.92
CA LEU A 242 2.44 -1.03 3.79
C LEU A 242 1.85 -2.37 3.36
N ILE A 243 2.35 -2.94 2.27
CA ILE A 243 1.77 -4.12 1.63
C ILE A 243 2.77 -5.29 1.68
N PRO A 244 2.63 -6.22 2.63
CA PRO A 244 3.34 -7.49 2.58
C PRO A 244 2.89 -8.30 1.37
N VAL A 245 3.86 -8.84 0.61
CA VAL A 245 3.62 -9.66 -0.58
C VAL A 245 4.33 -10.99 -0.39
N GLN A 246 3.57 -12.07 -0.36
CA GLN A 246 4.15 -13.42 -0.33
C GLN A 246 4.78 -13.75 -1.69
N CYS A 247 5.97 -14.36 -1.65
CA CYS A 247 6.69 -14.72 -2.87
C CYS A 247 6.11 -15.97 -3.55
N GLU A 248 4.79 -15.97 -3.83
CA GLU A 248 4.03 -17.04 -4.47
C GLU A 248 3.16 -16.50 -5.60
N TYR A 249 2.79 -17.36 -6.57
CA TYR A 249 2.11 -16.96 -7.81
C TYR A 249 0.80 -16.21 -7.58
N PHE A 250 -0.07 -16.72 -6.69
CA PHE A 250 -1.39 -16.12 -6.46
C PHE A 250 -1.36 -14.77 -5.72
N ALA A 251 -0.20 -14.42 -5.14
CA ALA A 251 -0.07 -13.13 -4.45
C ALA A 251 -0.25 -11.95 -5.41
N LEU A 252 0.18 -12.06 -6.66
CA LEU A 252 0.09 -10.99 -7.66
C LEU A 252 -1.35 -10.73 -8.12
N GLU A 253 -2.18 -11.79 -8.22
CA GLU A 253 -3.61 -11.62 -8.58
C GLU A 253 -4.37 -10.87 -7.46
N GLY A 254 -4.17 -11.29 -6.21
CA GLY A 254 -4.79 -10.63 -5.06
C GLY A 254 -4.32 -9.19 -4.88
N LEU A 255 -3.05 -8.92 -5.20
CA LEU A 255 -2.47 -7.57 -5.16
C LEU A 255 -3.19 -6.61 -6.09
N GLY A 256 -3.55 -7.02 -7.31
CA GLY A 256 -4.29 -6.18 -8.25
C GLY A 256 -5.66 -5.72 -7.71
N LYS A 257 -6.41 -6.63 -7.07
CA LYS A 257 -7.70 -6.30 -6.42
C LYS A 257 -7.51 -5.32 -5.26
N LEU A 258 -6.49 -5.55 -4.43
CA LEU A 258 -6.17 -4.67 -3.31
C LEU A 258 -5.80 -3.26 -3.78
N LEU A 259 -4.94 -3.14 -4.79
CA LEU A 259 -4.54 -1.84 -5.36
C LEU A 259 -5.74 -1.08 -5.94
N SER A 260 -6.69 -1.78 -6.56
CA SER A 260 -7.92 -1.17 -7.06
C SER A 260 -8.76 -0.60 -5.91
N THR A 261 -8.86 -1.32 -4.78
CA THR A 261 -9.57 -0.83 -3.58
C THR A 261 -8.87 0.39 -2.98
N ILE A 262 -7.54 0.36 -2.84
CA ILE A 262 -6.75 1.51 -2.36
C ILE A 262 -6.97 2.72 -3.26
N LYS A 263 -6.90 2.55 -4.59
CA LYS A 263 -7.15 3.61 -5.57
C LYS A 263 -8.56 4.20 -5.44
N MET A 264 -9.57 3.35 -5.26
CA MET A 264 -10.96 3.80 -5.08
C MET A 264 -11.12 4.58 -3.77
N THR A 265 -10.55 4.11 -2.67
CA THR A 265 -10.58 4.84 -1.38
C THR A 265 -9.84 6.16 -1.49
N LYS A 266 -8.65 6.19 -2.10
CA LYS A 266 -7.89 7.42 -2.34
C LYS A 266 -8.70 8.44 -3.13
N SER A 267 -9.39 8.01 -4.18
CA SER A 267 -10.15 8.94 -5.04
C SER A 267 -11.42 9.50 -4.40
N ARG A 268 -12.03 8.80 -3.44
CA ARG A 268 -13.37 9.13 -2.92
C ARG A 268 -13.39 9.56 -1.46
N LEU A 269 -12.56 8.95 -0.62
CA LEU A 269 -12.65 9.05 0.84
C LEU A 269 -11.39 9.60 1.50
N ASN A 270 -10.20 9.27 0.99
CA ASN A 270 -8.91 9.71 1.57
C ASN A 270 -7.93 10.11 0.46
N PRO A 271 -8.01 11.31 -0.11
CA PRO A 271 -7.10 11.77 -1.18
C PRO A 271 -5.62 11.79 -0.79
N GLY A 272 -5.32 11.89 0.52
CA GLY A 272 -3.97 11.87 1.06
C GLY A 272 -3.35 10.47 1.20
N LEU A 273 -4.11 9.39 0.97
CA LEU A 273 -3.60 8.04 1.15
C LEU A 273 -2.49 7.71 0.13
N GLU A 274 -1.34 7.27 0.64
CA GLU A 274 -0.19 6.89 -0.19
C GLU A 274 0.19 5.41 -0.01
N ILE A 275 1.02 4.88 -0.91
CA ILE A 275 1.60 3.55 -0.75
C ILE A 275 2.97 3.70 -0.10
N GLU A 276 3.12 3.22 1.15
CA GLU A 276 4.39 3.16 1.88
C GLU A 276 5.40 2.26 1.17
N GLY A 277 4.93 1.13 0.71
CA GLY A 277 5.74 0.21 -0.07
C GLY A 277 5.31 -1.25 0.02
N PHE A 278 6.07 -2.08 -0.70
CA PHE A 278 5.86 -3.52 -0.81
C PHE A 278 6.99 -4.27 -0.12
N VAL A 279 6.65 -5.13 0.84
CA VAL A 279 7.61 -5.95 1.58
C VAL A 279 7.49 -7.41 1.16
N MET A 280 8.54 -7.98 0.58
CA MET A 280 8.58 -9.40 0.23
C MET A 280 8.64 -10.24 1.49
N THR A 281 7.67 -11.14 1.66
CA THR A 281 7.53 -12.00 2.84
C THR A 281 7.56 -13.47 2.46
N MET A 282 7.81 -14.32 3.47
CA MET A 282 7.83 -15.80 3.31
C MET A 282 8.68 -16.27 2.13
N TYR A 283 9.73 -15.50 1.83
CA TYR A 283 10.62 -15.84 0.73
C TYR A 283 11.31 -17.18 0.98
N SER A 284 11.30 -18.01 -0.02
CA SER A 284 12.05 -19.28 -0.09
C SER A 284 13.05 -19.20 -1.26
N ARG A 285 14.17 -19.91 -1.16
CA ARG A 285 15.17 -19.96 -2.25
C ARG A 285 14.68 -20.80 -3.43
N SER A 286 13.57 -20.41 -4.05
CA SER A 286 12.97 -21.06 -5.21
C SER A 286 13.01 -20.16 -6.44
N ARG A 287 12.96 -20.75 -7.63
CA ARG A 287 12.88 -19.99 -8.90
C ARG A 287 11.64 -19.10 -8.95
N LEU A 288 10.51 -19.60 -8.43
CA LEU A 288 9.26 -18.86 -8.39
C LEU A 288 9.37 -17.63 -7.48
N ALA A 289 9.90 -17.81 -6.25
CA ALA A 289 10.06 -16.69 -5.32
C ALA A 289 10.99 -15.61 -5.87
N ASN A 290 12.08 -16.00 -6.53
CA ASN A 290 12.96 -15.05 -7.22
C ASN A 290 12.22 -14.30 -8.33
N GLN A 291 11.42 -15.01 -9.14
CA GLN A 291 10.66 -14.42 -10.23
C GLN A 291 9.65 -13.39 -9.71
N VAL A 292 8.83 -13.76 -8.70
CA VAL A 292 7.86 -12.86 -8.08
C VAL A 292 8.55 -11.62 -7.50
N THR A 293 9.67 -11.80 -6.80
CA THR A 293 10.45 -10.68 -6.24
C THR A 293 10.94 -9.73 -7.33
N LEU A 294 11.44 -10.26 -8.44
CA LEU A 294 11.89 -9.45 -9.57
C LEU A 294 10.73 -8.70 -10.23
N GLU A 295 9.60 -9.36 -10.46
CA GLU A 295 8.41 -8.72 -11.03
C GLU A 295 7.89 -7.57 -10.17
N VAL A 296 7.82 -7.77 -8.84
CA VAL A 296 7.41 -6.70 -7.92
C VAL A 296 8.41 -5.55 -7.95
N ARG A 297 9.72 -5.82 -7.94
CA ARG A 297 10.75 -4.78 -8.01
C ARG A 297 10.78 -4.04 -9.34
N GLU A 298 10.58 -4.73 -10.45
CA GLU A 298 10.49 -4.10 -11.77
C GLU A 298 9.25 -3.22 -11.91
N HIS A 299 8.12 -3.68 -11.38
CA HIS A 299 6.84 -2.97 -11.51
C HIS A 299 6.72 -1.79 -10.54
N PHE A 300 7.09 -1.99 -9.27
CA PHE A 300 6.92 -0.99 -8.22
C PHE A 300 8.21 -0.23 -7.87
N LYS A 301 9.35 -0.60 -8.47
CA LYS A 301 10.65 0.12 -8.38
C LYS A 301 10.97 0.56 -6.93
N HIS A 302 11.02 1.88 -6.70
CA HIS A 302 11.37 2.49 -5.43
C HIS A 302 10.39 2.18 -4.27
N LEU A 303 9.16 1.77 -4.58
CA LEU A 303 8.20 1.34 -3.56
C LEU A 303 8.48 -0.07 -3.02
N ALA A 304 9.21 -0.92 -3.74
CA ALA A 304 9.62 -2.21 -3.22
C ALA A 304 10.74 -2.03 -2.19
N TYR A 305 10.58 -2.63 -1.00
CA TYR A 305 11.63 -2.66 0.01
C TYR A 305 12.76 -3.57 -0.44
N ASP A 306 14.02 -3.18 -0.13
CA ASP A 306 15.19 -4.02 -0.40
C ASP A 306 15.24 -5.20 0.57
N THR A 307 14.77 -4.98 1.79
CA THR A 307 14.65 -6.02 2.81
C THR A 307 13.62 -7.07 2.43
N ILE A 308 14.04 -8.35 2.47
CA ILE A 308 13.20 -9.52 2.21
C ILE A 308 13.07 -10.32 3.50
N ILE A 309 11.83 -10.65 3.88
CA ILE A 309 11.54 -11.51 5.03
C ILE A 309 11.48 -12.97 4.56
N GLN A 310 12.49 -13.75 4.94
CA GLN A 310 12.54 -15.17 4.62
C GLN A 310 11.55 -15.96 5.49
N ARG A 311 11.06 -17.09 4.97
CA ARG A 311 10.30 -18.05 5.77
C ARG A 311 11.17 -18.54 6.94
N ASN A 312 10.67 -18.36 8.16
CA ASN A 312 11.43 -18.64 9.38
C ASN A 312 10.50 -19.17 10.48
N ILE A 313 10.85 -20.29 11.07
CA ILE A 313 10.01 -20.96 12.08
C ILE A 313 9.86 -20.12 13.36
N ARG A 314 10.89 -19.35 13.73
CA ARG A 314 10.84 -18.49 14.93
C ARG A 314 9.80 -17.38 14.82
N LEU A 315 9.51 -16.92 13.60
CA LEU A 315 8.43 -15.97 13.34
C LEU A 315 7.04 -16.59 13.58
N SER A 316 6.90 -17.88 13.34
CA SER A 316 5.65 -18.62 13.58
C SER A 316 5.50 -19.05 15.05
N GLU A 317 6.60 -19.29 15.75
CA GLU A 317 6.60 -19.68 17.16
C GLU A 317 6.39 -18.49 18.11
N ALA A 318 6.99 -17.35 17.80
CA ALA A 318 6.98 -16.17 18.67
C ALA A 318 5.58 -15.76 19.19
N PRO A 319 4.51 -15.72 18.35
CA PRO A 319 3.15 -15.40 18.81
C PRO A 319 2.60 -16.39 19.84
N SER A 320 2.97 -17.68 19.80
CA SER A 320 2.53 -18.67 20.80
C SER A 320 3.13 -18.42 22.18
N HIS A 321 4.17 -17.59 22.25
CA HIS A 321 4.79 -17.13 23.48
C HIS A 321 4.38 -15.71 23.87
N GLY A 322 3.45 -15.10 23.13
CA GLY A 322 2.99 -13.72 23.36
C GLY A 322 4.08 -12.67 23.16
N LYS A 323 5.06 -12.91 22.27
CA LYS A 323 6.24 -12.04 22.12
C LYS A 323 6.56 -11.76 20.65
N PRO A 324 7.05 -10.54 20.34
CA PRO A 324 7.65 -10.30 19.03
C PRO A 324 8.95 -11.11 18.89
N VAL A 325 9.34 -11.42 17.65
CA VAL A 325 10.51 -12.29 17.40
C VAL A 325 11.80 -11.74 17.98
N ILE A 326 11.95 -10.43 18.08
CA ILE A 326 13.15 -9.81 18.67
C ILE A 326 13.34 -10.15 20.15
N LEU A 327 12.26 -10.41 20.88
CA LEU A 327 12.29 -10.87 22.27
C LEU A 327 12.28 -12.39 22.38
N HIS A 328 11.68 -13.08 21.42
CA HIS A 328 11.60 -14.54 21.41
C HIS A 328 12.96 -15.18 21.04
N ASP A 329 13.55 -14.73 19.93
CA ASP A 329 14.86 -15.19 19.45
C ASP A 329 15.55 -14.05 18.65
N ALA A 330 16.27 -13.17 19.37
CA ALA A 330 16.96 -12.03 18.78
C ALA A 330 18.06 -12.42 17.77
N ALA A 331 18.62 -13.63 17.89
CA ALA A 331 19.69 -14.13 17.02
C ALA A 331 19.15 -14.78 15.73
N SER A 332 17.85 -15.00 15.63
CA SER A 332 17.25 -15.61 14.44
C SER A 332 17.35 -14.71 13.21
N THR A 333 17.42 -15.36 12.04
CA THR A 333 17.41 -14.64 10.75
C THR A 333 16.10 -13.85 10.54
N GLY A 334 14.98 -14.32 11.12
CA GLY A 334 13.71 -13.62 11.13
C GLY A 334 13.76 -12.31 11.91
N SER A 335 14.35 -12.34 13.10
CA SER A 335 14.57 -11.14 13.93
C SER A 335 15.47 -10.12 13.22
N ALA A 336 16.60 -10.58 12.68
CA ALA A 336 17.52 -9.72 11.93
C ALA A 336 16.84 -9.09 10.69
N ALA A 337 15.99 -9.83 9.98
CA ALA A 337 15.27 -9.32 8.81
C ALA A 337 14.29 -8.20 9.19
N TYR A 338 13.50 -8.35 10.27
CA TYR A 338 12.60 -7.29 10.72
C TYR A 338 13.35 -6.09 11.33
N MET A 339 14.49 -6.28 11.95
CA MET A 339 15.36 -5.16 12.37
C MET A 339 15.87 -4.38 11.14
N ASN A 340 16.27 -5.07 10.07
CA ASN A 340 16.69 -4.42 8.83
C ASN A 340 15.52 -3.69 8.16
N LEU A 341 14.33 -4.30 8.14
CA LEU A 341 13.12 -3.64 7.64
C LEU A 341 12.82 -2.35 8.41
N ALA A 342 12.90 -2.39 9.75
CA ALA A 342 12.71 -1.20 10.59
C ALA A 342 13.74 -0.10 10.30
N LYS A 343 15.01 -0.47 10.07
CA LYS A 343 16.04 0.49 9.68
C LYS A 343 15.78 1.09 8.30
N GLU A 344 15.41 0.27 7.32
CA GLU A 344 15.07 0.72 5.97
C GLU A 344 13.82 1.62 5.99
N PHE A 345 12.78 1.24 6.72
CA PHE A 345 11.59 2.05 6.96
C PHE A 345 11.96 3.43 7.52
N MET A 346 12.79 3.47 8.56
CA MET A 346 13.27 4.72 9.14
C MET A 346 14.12 5.57 8.18
N GLN A 347 14.91 4.95 7.30
CA GLN A 347 15.70 5.66 6.30
C GLN A 347 14.82 6.30 5.24
N ARG A 348 13.80 5.58 4.77
CA ARG A 348 12.82 6.08 3.79
C ARG A 348 12.02 7.25 4.36
N ASN A 349 11.67 7.19 5.65
CA ASN A 349 10.90 8.20 6.36
C ASN A 349 11.75 9.34 7.00
N ARG A 350 13.09 9.32 6.90
CA ARG A 350 14.00 10.40 7.37
C ARG A 350 14.31 11.45 6.30
N LYS A 351 14.12 11.14 5.03
CA LYS A 351 14.45 12.03 3.90
C LYS A 351 13.35 13.06 3.63
N GLN A 352 12.45 13.25 4.57
CA GLN A 352 11.36 14.22 4.50
C GLN A 352 11.53 15.36 5.51
#